data_9d0eef9238d7c5ce65f8c62284379d24
#
_entry.id   9d0eef9238d7c5ce65f8c62284379d24
#
_cell.length_a   1.000
_cell.length_b   1.000
_cell.length_c   1.000
_cell.angle_alpha   90.00
_cell.angle_beta   90.00
_cell.angle_gamma   90.00
#
_symmetry.space_group_name_H-M   'P 1'
#
loop_
_entity.id
_entity.type
_entity.pdbx_description
1 polymer ?
#
loop_
_entity_poly.entity_id
_entity_poly.type
_entity_poly.pdbx_seq_one_letter_code
_entity_poly.pdbx_strand_id
1 'polypeptide(L)'
;MDHFEVDAALKTMTVLVDTREQDTVRARKRLHDIGCTYERKALSFGDYSVKCNRLDLAELVAIERKMSLDELCNCYCKDRPRFTREFERAMRAGAKLYLLVENGDWEKVYSGDYR
;
A
#
# COMPACT_ATOMS: atom_id res chain seq x y z
N MET A 1 11.82 8.16 -17.59
CA MET A 1 12.18 6.72 -17.66
C MET A 1 11.56 6.13 -18.90
N ASP A 2 12.36 5.53 -19.77
CA ASP A 2 11.83 4.94 -20.99
C ASP A 2 11.28 3.52 -20.74
N HIS A 3 10.67 2.95 -21.78
CA HIS A 3 10.03 1.65 -21.69
C HIS A 3 11.01 0.53 -21.28
N PHE A 4 12.23 0.56 -21.79
CA PHE A 4 13.24 -0.45 -21.47
C PHE A 4 13.70 -0.34 -20.02
N GLU A 5 13.83 0.87 -19.50
CA GLU A 5 14.20 1.11 -18.10
C GLU A 5 13.10 0.63 -17.15
N VAL A 6 11.84 0.85 -17.50
CA VAL A 6 10.71 0.37 -16.71
C VAL A 6 10.69 -1.15 -16.67
N ASP A 7 10.87 -1.82 -17.81
CA ASP A 7 10.89 -3.28 -17.88
C ASP A 7 12.05 -3.85 -17.05
N ALA A 8 13.23 -3.26 -17.15
CA ALA A 8 14.39 -3.69 -16.38
C ALA A 8 14.15 -3.54 -14.87
N ALA A 9 13.55 -2.42 -14.46
CA ALA A 9 13.21 -2.17 -13.05
C ALA A 9 12.20 -3.20 -12.54
N LEU A 10 11.16 -3.48 -13.31
CA LEU A 10 10.13 -4.45 -12.93
C LEU A 10 10.69 -5.86 -12.75
N LYS A 11 11.70 -6.24 -13.52
CA LYS A 11 12.35 -7.55 -13.39
C LYS A 11 13.14 -7.71 -12.10
N THR A 12 13.58 -6.61 -11.53
CA THR A 12 14.39 -6.62 -10.30
C THR A 12 13.59 -6.19 -9.07
N MET A 13 12.29 -5.93 -9.25
CA MET A 13 11.43 -5.41 -8.19
C MET A 13 11.23 -6.43 -7.06
N THR A 14 11.39 -5.96 -5.83
CA THR A 14 10.99 -6.70 -4.62
C THR A 14 9.96 -5.86 -3.88
N VAL A 15 8.83 -6.46 -3.56
CA VAL A 15 7.79 -5.80 -2.78
C VAL A 15 8.21 -5.79 -1.31
N LEU A 16 8.15 -4.63 -0.68
CA LEU A 16 8.43 -4.47 0.75
C LEU A 16 7.10 -4.51 1.50
N VAL A 17 7.00 -5.41 2.44
CA VAL A 17 5.78 -5.59 3.26
C VAL A 17 6.09 -5.13 4.67
N ASP A 18 5.32 -4.16 5.18
CA ASP A 18 5.52 -3.68 6.53
C ASP A 18 5.38 -4.81 7.54
N THR A 19 6.25 -4.83 8.54
CA THR A 19 6.26 -5.88 9.56
C THR A 19 4.99 -5.91 10.40
N ARG A 20 4.21 -4.85 10.41
CA ARG A 20 2.92 -4.76 11.11
C ARG A 20 1.76 -5.32 10.29
N GLU A 21 1.94 -5.50 8.96
CA GLU A 21 0.92 -6.10 8.11
C GLU A 21 0.77 -7.58 8.44
N GLN A 22 -0.47 -8.07 8.51
CA GLN A 22 -0.72 -9.46 8.83
C GLN A 22 -0.24 -10.39 7.71
N ASP A 23 0.49 -11.43 8.10
CA ASP A 23 0.95 -12.46 7.17
C ASP A 23 -0.15 -13.50 7.01
N THR A 24 -1.12 -13.22 6.15
CA THR A 24 -2.24 -14.10 5.88
C THR A 24 -2.00 -14.91 4.61
N VAL A 25 -2.71 -16.05 4.50
CA VAL A 25 -2.69 -16.87 3.27
C VAL A 25 -3.12 -16.04 2.07
N ARG A 26 -4.14 -15.18 2.26
CA ARG A 26 -4.67 -14.31 1.21
C ARG A 26 -3.61 -13.30 0.74
N ALA A 27 -2.89 -12.68 1.66
CA ALA A 27 -1.83 -11.73 1.33
C ALA A 27 -0.70 -12.42 0.58
N ARG A 28 -0.27 -13.59 1.05
CA ARG A 28 0.80 -14.37 0.38
C ARG A 28 0.40 -14.81 -1.02
N LYS A 29 -0.85 -15.24 -1.20
CA LYS A 29 -1.37 -15.62 -2.50
C LYS A 29 -1.36 -14.44 -3.48
N ARG A 30 -1.77 -13.26 -3.01
CA ARG A 30 -1.76 -12.04 -3.82
C ARG A 30 -0.36 -11.69 -4.30
N LEU A 31 0.62 -11.75 -3.40
CA LEU A 31 2.02 -11.48 -3.75
C LEU A 31 2.56 -12.53 -4.73
N HIS A 32 2.19 -13.78 -4.54
CA HIS A 32 2.53 -14.86 -5.47
C HIS A 32 1.93 -14.63 -6.85
N ASP A 33 0.67 -14.23 -6.92
CA ASP A 33 -0.04 -13.99 -8.19
C ASP A 33 0.56 -12.82 -8.97
N ILE A 34 1.10 -11.80 -8.27
CA ILE A 34 1.82 -10.69 -8.89
C ILE A 34 3.13 -11.19 -9.52
N GLY A 35 3.70 -12.28 -8.98
CA GLY A 35 4.91 -12.88 -9.52
C GLY A 35 6.20 -12.18 -9.11
N CYS A 36 6.15 -11.35 -8.08
CA CYS A 36 7.32 -10.64 -7.57
C CYS A 36 7.82 -11.29 -6.28
N THR A 37 9.12 -11.16 -6.03
CA THR A 37 9.68 -11.48 -4.72
C THR A 37 9.20 -10.44 -3.72
N TYR A 38 9.18 -10.81 -2.44
CA TYR A 38 8.83 -9.87 -1.40
C TYR A 38 9.68 -10.12 -0.15
N GLU A 39 9.84 -9.09 0.67
CA GLU A 39 10.49 -9.21 1.95
C GLU A 39 9.75 -8.34 2.97
N ARG A 40 9.83 -8.72 4.24
CA ARG A 40 9.22 -7.95 5.31
C ARG A 40 10.24 -6.95 5.84
N LYS A 41 9.81 -5.70 5.98
CA LYS A 41 10.65 -4.60 6.44
C LYS A 41 9.78 -3.60 7.18
N ALA A 42 10.29 -3.04 8.29
CA ALA A 42 9.58 -1.95 8.97
C ALA A 42 9.59 -0.72 8.08
N LEU A 43 8.40 -0.26 7.68
CA LEU A 43 8.23 0.93 6.84
C LEU A 43 7.88 2.14 7.71
N SER A 44 8.37 3.30 7.31
CA SER A 44 8.07 4.55 8.00
C SER A 44 6.61 4.95 7.85
N PHE A 45 5.98 4.58 6.74
CA PHE A 45 4.56 4.81 6.47
C PHE A 45 4.06 3.79 5.45
N GLY A 46 2.75 3.52 5.52
CA GLY A 46 2.09 2.58 4.63
C GLY A 46 2.33 1.11 4.96
N ASP A 47 1.68 0.24 4.22
CA ASP A 47 1.75 -1.21 4.40
C ASP A 47 2.69 -1.87 3.42
N TYR A 48 2.85 -1.30 2.25
CA TYR A 48 3.67 -1.84 1.17
C TYR A 48 4.48 -0.74 0.51
N SER A 49 5.66 -1.09 0.08
CA SER A 49 6.50 -0.27 -0.78
C SER A 49 7.28 -1.19 -1.71
N VAL A 50 8.33 -0.69 -2.31
CA VAL A 50 9.07 -1.46 -3.31
C VAL A 50 10.53 -1.02 -3.33
N LYS A 51 11.40 -1.96 -3.65
CA LYS A 51 12.78 -1.65 -4.07
C LYS A 51 13.03 -2.33 -5.42
N CYS A 52 13.83 -1.72 -6.25
CA CYS A 52 14.22 -2.29 -7.55
C CYS A 52 15.65 -1.90 -7.85
N ASN A 53 16.42 -2.84 -8.38
CA ASN A 53 17.86 -2.69 -8.56
C ASN A 53 18.51 -2.34 -7.21
N ARG A 54 19.20 -1.21 -7.15
CA ARG A 54 19.83 -0.71 -5.93
C ARG A 54 19.03 0.41 -5.26
N LEU A 55 17.83 0.67 -5.77
CA LEU A 55 17.00 1.79 -5.33
C LEU A 55 15.90 1.31 -4.39
N ASP A 56 15.96 1.76 -3.14
CA ASP A 56 14.94 1.51 -2.13
C ASP A 56 14.00 2.71 -2.12
N LEU A 57 12.72 2.47 -2.45
CA LEU A 57 11.71 3.53 -2.56
C LEU A 57 10.85 3.66 -1.30
N ALA A 58 11.20 2.99 -0.21
CA ALA A 58 10.38 2.96 1.00
C ALA A 58 10.09 4.34 1.60
N GLU A 59 11.02 5.30 1.42
CA GLU A 59 10.85 6.67 1.92
C GLU A 59 10.27 7.63 0.87
N LEU A 60 9.98 7.14 -0.35
CA LEU A 60 9.48 7.95 -1.46
C LEU A 60 8.06 7.63 -1.85
N VAL A 61 7.65 6.37 -1.74
CA VAL A 61 6.31 5.93 -2.15
C VAL A 61 5.88 4.75 -1.29
N ALA A 62 4.62 4.72 -0.92
CA ALA A 62 4.06 3.61 -0.18
C ALA A 62 2.58 3.43 -0.51
N ILE A 63 2.05 2.27 -0.17
CA ILE A 63 0.65 1.92 -0.35
C ILE A 63 0.08 1.61 1.03
N GLU A 64 -0.98 2.30 1.39
CA GLU A 64 -1.80 1.99 2.56
C GLU A 64 -2.97 1.13 2.09
N ARG A 65 -3.09 -0.09 2.62
CA ARG A 65 -4.09 -1.04 2.18
C ARG A 65 -5.25 -1.09 3.17
N LYS A 66 -6.47 -1.04 2.64
CA LYS A 66 -7.70 -1.30 3.38
C LYS A 66 -8.40 -2.51 2.75
N MET A 67 -8.84 -3.44 3.58
CA MET A 67 -9.45 -4.68 3.12
C MET A 67 -10.79 -4.44 2.43
N SER A 68 -11.49 -3.38 2.82
CA SER A 68 -12.82 -3.06 2.31
C SER A 68 -13.13 -1.58 2.53
N LEU A 69 -14.22 -1.12 1.92
CA LEU A 69 -14.73 0.23 2.19
C LEU A 69 -15.21 0.38 3.63
N ASP A 70 -15.72 -0.70 4.23
CA ASP A 70 -16.13 -0.67 5.64
C ASP A 70 -14.93 -0.40 6.56
N GLU A 71 -13.80 -1.04 6.32
CA GLU A 71 -12.58 -0.79 7.07
C GLU A 71 -12.13 0.66 6.92
N LEU A 72 -12.15 1.20 5.69
CA LEU A 72 -11.81 2.59 5.43
C LEU A 72 -12.73 3.53 6.19
N CYS A 73 -14.03 3.29 6.13
CA CYS A 73 -15.01 4.11 6.84
C CYS A 73 -14.79 4.08 8.35
N ASN A 74 -14.48 2.92 8.92
CA ASN A 74 -14.18 2.80 10.34
C ASN A 74 -12.94 3.59 10.71
N CYS A 75 -11.87 3.51 9.92
CA CYS A 75 -10.65 4.27 10.18
C CYS A 75 -10.90 5.78 10.11
N TYR A 76 -11.62 6.24 9.11
CA TYR A 76 -11.89 7.66 8.92
C TYR A 76 -12.87 8.20 9.97
N CYS A 77 -13.92 7.46 10.30
CA CYS A 77 -14.98 7.93 11.18
C CYS A 77 -14.65 7.75 12.67
N LYS A 78 -13.96 6.68 13.04
CA LYS A 78 -13.72 6.31 14.43
C LYS A 78 -12.29 6.56 14.90
N ASP A 79 -11.33 6.48 14.00
CA ASP A 79 -9.91 6.60 14.35
C ASP A 79 -9.20 7.58 13.39
N ARG A 80 -9.88 8.69 13.09
CA ARG A 80 -9.38 9.70 12.15
C ARG A 80 -8.00 10.26 12.50
N PRO A 81 -7.71 10.61 13.77
CA PRO A 81 -6.39 11.16 14.09
C PRO A 81 -5.25 10.20 13.76
N ARG A 82 -5.43 8.90 14.00
CA ARG A 82 -4.44 7.88 13.69
C ARG A 82 -4.28 7.70 12.18
N PHE A 83 -5.41 7.63 11.47
CA PHE A 83 -5.45 7.52 10.02
C PHE A 83 -4.77 8.72 9.35
N THR A 84 -5.10 9.94 9.80
CA THR A 84 -4.56 11.19 9.27
C THR A 84 -3.04 11.28 9.48
N ARG A 85 -2.53 10.80 10.61
CA ARG A 85 -1.10 10.86 10.91
C ARG A 85 -0.24 10.09 9.92
N GLU A 86 -0.73 9.00 9.35
CA GLU A 86 -0.03 8.25 8.30
C GLU A 86 0.23 9.13 7.08
N PHE A 87 -0.82 9.84 6.63
CA PHE A 87 -0.73 10.72 5.48
C PHE A 87 0.14 11.95 5.77
N GLU A 88 0.02 12.53 6.95
CA GLU A 88 0.85 13.67 7.35
C GLU A 88 2.33 13.30 7.40
N ARG A 89 2.63 12.11 7.93
CA ARG A 89 4.01 11.61 7.99
C ARG A 89 4.61 11.47 6.60
N ALA A 90 3.86 10.89 5.66
CA ALA A 90 4.29 10.74 4.29
C ALA A 90 4.50 12.11 3.63
N MET A 91 3.58 13.04 3.84
CA MET A 91 3.66 14.38 3.29
C MET A 91 4.90 15.13 3.79
N ARG A 92 5.20 15.04 5.09
CA ARG A 92 6.40 15.68 5.66
C ARG A 92 7.68 15.10 5.10
N ALA A 93 7.69 13.82 4.77
CA ALA A 93 8.84 13.15 4.16
C ALA A 93 8.97 13.43 2.66
N GLY A 94 8.01 14.14 2.06
CA GLY A 94 7.98 14.37 0.62
C GLY A 94 7.63 13.12 -0.18
N ALA A 95 7.01 12.12 0.47
CA ALA A 95 6.64 10.87 -0.14
C ALA A 95 5.20 10.89 -0.65
N LYS A 96 4.90 9.97 -1.57
CA LYS A 96 3.54 9.74 -2.05
C LYS A 96 2.97 8.52 -1.36
N LEU A 97 1.79 8.66 -0.79
CA LEU A 97 1.06 7.57 -0.17
C LEU A 97 -0.21 7.31 -0.96
N TYR A 98 -0.33 6.09 -1.48
CA TYR A 98 -1.50 5.65 -2.24
C TYR A 98 -2.40 4.83 -1.33
N LEU A 99 -3.69 5.05 -1.43
CA LEU A 99 -4.70 4.29 -0.70
C LEU A 99 -5.26 3.20 -1.62
N LEU A 100 -5.02 1.95 -1.25
CA LEU A 100 -5.57 0.81 -1.98
C LEU A 100 -6.71 0.21 -1.15
N VAL A 101 -7.92 0.27 -1.67
CA VAL A 101 -9.09 -0.31 -1.03
C VAL A 101 -9.48 -1.56 -1.82
N GLU A 102 -9.36 -2.72 -1.20
CA GLU A 102 -9.75 -3.98 -1.81
C GLU A 102 -11.27 -4.16 -1.71
N ASN A 103 -11.83 -4.87 -2.67
CA ASN A 103 -13.27 -5.15 -2.68
C ASN A 103 -14.13 -3.89 -2.61
N GLY A 104 -13.59 -2.76 -3.10
CA GLY A 104 -14.31 -1.51 -3.14
C GLY A 104 -15.26 -1.47 -4.33
N ASP A 105 -16.41 -0.85 -4.13
CA ASP A 105 -17.41 -0.63 -5.17
C ASP A 105 -17.88 0.81 -5.07
N TRP A 106 -17.48 1.65 -6.03
CA TRP A 106 -17.82 3.07 -6.03
C TRP A 106 -19.30 3.31 -6.19
N GLU A 107 -20.04 2.42 -6.88
CA GLU A 107 -21.48 2.53 -6.99
C GLU A 107 -22.15 2.41 -5.63
N LYS A 108 -21.68 1.49 -4.79
CA LYS A 108 -22.18 1.34 -3.43
C LYS A 108 -21.86 2.55 -2.56
N VAL A 109 -20.72 3.19 -2.77
CA VAL A 109 -20.36 4.42 -2.06
C VAL A 109 -21.36 5.51 -2.38
N TYR A 110 -21.65 5.72 -3.66
CA TYR A 110 -22.60 6.74 -4.10
C TYR A 110 -24.04 6.42 -3.73
N SER A 111 -24.40 5.14 -3.62
CA SER A 111 -25.75 4.74 -3.21
C SER A 111 -25.96 4.80 -1.69
N GLY A 112 -24.90 4.97 -0.92
CA GLY A 112 -24.99 5.04 0.53
C GLY A 112 -25.02 3.69 1.23
N ASP A 113 -24.67 2.61 0.55
CA ASP A 113 -24.65 1.26 1.14
C ASP A 113 -23.52 1.05 2.15
N TYR A 114 -22.54 1.94 2.17
CA TYR A 114 -21.43 1.91 3.14
C TYR A 114 -21.64 3.01 4.18
N ARG A 115 -21.74 2.60 5.43
CA ARG A 115 -21.95 3.54 6.54
C ARG A 115 -21.01 3.29 7.71
#